data_b4c690ed0c7fc344c575d1e066f94046
#
_entry.id   b4c690ed0c7fc344c575d1e066f94046
#
_cell.length_a   1.000
_cell.length_b   1.000
_cell.length_c   1.000
_cell.angle_alpha   90.00
_cell.angle_beta   90.00
_cell.angle_gamma   90.00
#
_symmetry.space_group_name_H-M   'P 1'
#
loop_
_entity.id
_entity.type
_entity.pdbx_description
1 polymer ?
#
loop_
_entity_poly.entity_id
_entity_poly.type
_entity_poly.pdbx_seq_one_letter_code
_entity_poly.pdbx_strand_id
1 'polypeptide(L)'
;MQPRLAIAPQYQKVTKPTHTIMQAYVFPGQGAQFEGMGKDLYEAGGLAKELFEEANQILGYSLSEVMFSGSAEELKQTKITQPAIFLHSIIKAKLAGDDFQPDVVAGHSLGEFSALVANGALEFKDGLELVQKRAMAMQKACEKVDSTMAAIVGMEDAQVEDICGSITEEIVVPANYNCPGQLVISGSKTGIELAVNKLKEAGAKRAIILPVGGAFHSPLMEPARSELEEAISSTDFYTPSCPIYQNVDAARTSDPDLIQMNLIEQLTAPVRWTQTMQNMIADGVTQFTEVGGTGKVIRGMILRVNRRMPVEVL
;
A
#
# COMPACT_ATOMS: atom_id res chain seq x y z
N MET A 1 -64.72 38.57 27.25
CA MET A 1 -63.64 37.69 27.63
C MET A 1 -63.58 36.55 26.63
N GLN A 2 -62.61 36.59 25.67
CA GLN A 2 -62.41 35.52 24.73
C GLN A 2 -61.30 34.62 25.27
N PRO A 3 -61.36 33.26 25.13
CA PRO A 3 -60.32 32.38 25.62
C PRO A 3 -59.14 32.37 24.66
N ARG A 4 -57.90 32.51 25.21
CA ARG A 4 -56.65 32.34 24.50
C ARG A 4 -56.45 30.88 24.20
N LEU A 5 -56.32 30.52 22.90
CA LEU A 5 -55.85 29.24 22.44
C LEU A 5 -54.34 29.07 22.77
N ALA A 6 -54.05 28.07 23.56
CA ALA A 6 -52.65 27.66 23.82
C ALA A 6 -52.07 26.92 22.61
N ILE A 7 -51.01 27.46 22.03
CA ILE A 7 -50.25 26.81 20.97
C ILE A 7 -49.32 25.77 21.62
N ALA A 8 -49.55 24.49 21.32
CA ALA A 8 -48.67 23.42 21.75
C ALA A 8 -47.31 23.50 21.01
N PRO A 9 -46.18 23.25 21.69
CA PRO A 9 -44.87 23.26 21.03
C PRO A 9 -44.75 22.10 20.02
N GLN A 10 -44.49 22.44 18.77
CA GLN A 10 -44.13 21.47 17.74
C GLN A 10 -42.72 20.94 18.03
N TYR A 11 -42.63 19.73 18.56
CA TYR A 11 -41.35 18.99 18.63
C TYR A 11 -40.96 18.59 17.22
N GLN A 12 -39.96 19.28 16.64
CA GLN A 12 -39.28 18.80 15.45
C GLN A 12 -38.57 17.49 15.82
N LYS A 13 -38.94 16.40 15.14
CA LYS A 13 -38.17 15.15 15.18
C LYS A 13 -36.76 15.45 14.66
N VAL A 14 -35.77 15.42 15.56
CA VAL A 14 -34.38 15.38 15.19
C VAL A 14 -34.19 14.04 14.46
N THR A 15 -34.14 14.08 13.14
CA THR A 15 -33.74 12.95 12.33
C THR A 15 -32.28 12.68 12.69
N LYS A 16 -31.99 11.50 13.27
CA LYS A 16 -30.62 10.99 13.42
C LYS A 16 -29.98 11.05 12.04
N PRO A 17 -28.74 11.55 11.91
CA PRO A 17 -28.03 11.48 10.64
C PRO A 17 -28.01 10.01 10.22
N THR A 18 -28.50 9.72 9.03
CA THR A 18 -28.25 8.44 8.36
C THR A 18 -26.73 8.34 8.20
N HIS A 19 -26.09 7.47 8.97
CA HIS A 19 -24.68 7.14 8.78
C HIS A 19 -24.55 6.56 7.37
N THR A 20 -24.18 7.41 6.43
CA THR A 20 -23.75 6.96 5.11
C THR A 20 -22.47 6.16 5.34
N ILE A 21 -22.45 4.91 4.90
CA ILE A 21 -21.23 4.08 4.94
C ILE A 21 -20.24 4.75 4.00
N MET A 22 -19.08 5.14 4.51
CA MET A 22 -17.96 5.60 3.71
C MET A 22 -16.95 4.47 3.60
N GLN A 23 -16.72 4.00 2.36
CA GLN A 23 -15.89 2.83 2.06
C GLN A 23 -14.52 3.22 1.53
N ALA A 24 -13.48 2.66 2.15
CA ALA A 24 -12.12 2.72 1.65
C ALA A 24 -11.72 1.39 1.02
N TYR A 25 -11.26 1.41 -0.21
CA TYR A 25 -10.66 0.25 -0.86
C TYR A 25 -9.13 0.35 -0.76
N VAL A 26 -8.51 -0.69 -0.23
CA VAL A 26 -7.09 -0.68 0.12
C VAL A 26 -6.34 -1.82 -0.56
N PHE A 27 -5.18 -1.50 -1.11
CA PHE A 27 -4.41 -2.39 -1.96
C PHE A 27 -3.11 -2.80 -1.29
N PRO A 28 -2.82 -4.12 -1.19
CA PRO A 28 -1.63 -4.61 -0.53
C PRO A 28 -0.37 -4.39 -1.38
N GLY A 29 0.77 -4.35 -0.69
CA GLY A 29 2.09 -4.36 -1.30
C GLY A 29 2.79 -5.71 -1.17
N GLN A 30 4.12 -5.68 -1.33
CA GLN A 30 5.00 -6.84 -1.23
C GLN A 30 4.83 -7.57 0.12
N GLY A 31 4.74 -8.90 0.06
CA GLY A 31 4.39 -9.76 1.19
C GLY A 31 2.96 -10.34 1.11
N ALA A 32 2.15 -9.87 0.15
CA ALA A 32 0.79 -10.38 -0.07
C ALA A 32 0.70 -11.44 -1.18
N GLN A 33 1.81 -11.75 -1.87
CA GLN A 33 1.88 -12.81 -2.89
C GLN A 33 1.78 -14.19 -2.25
N PHE A 34 1.27 -15.14 -3.01
CA PHE A 34 1.17 -16.55 -2.62
C PHE A 34 1.22 -17.45 -3.86
N GLU A 35 1.68 -18.69 -3.68
CA GLU A 35 1.79 -19.67 -4.76
C GLU A 35 0.40 -20.00 -5.32
N GLY A 36 0.28 -20.01 -6.64
CA GLY A 36 -0.99 -20.26 -7.33
C GLY A 36 -1.92 -19.04 -7.40
N MET A 37 -1.45 -17.84 -6.99
CA MET A 37 -2.29 -16.63 -6.98
C MET A 37 -2.86 -16.33 -8.37
N GLY A 38 -4.18 -16.16 -8.44
CA GLY A 38 -4.91 -15.81 -9.65
C GLY A 38 -5.15 -16.95 -10.64
N LYS A 39 -4.71 -18.19 -10.36
CA LYS A 39 -4.94 -19.33 -11.24
C LYS A 39 -6.44 -19.63 -11.41
N ASP A 40 -7.17 -19.60 -10.33
CA ASP A 40 -8.62 -19.74 -10.29
C ASP A 40 -9.35 -18.69 -11.12
N LEU A 41 -8.88 -17.45 -11.08
CA LEU A 41 -9.40 -16.32 -11.86
C LEU A 41 -9.14 -16.54 -13.37
N TYR A 42 -7.94 -16.99 -13.71
CA TYR A 42 -7.58 -17.28 -15.10
C TYR A 42 -8.41 -18.46 -15.68
N GLU A 43 -8.56 -19.53 -14.90
CA GLU A 43 -9.34 -20.72 -15.27
C GLU A 43 -10.84 -20.43 -15.43
N ALA A 44 -11.35 -19.41 -14.69
CA ALA A 44 -12.71 -18.93 -14.87
C ALA A 44 -12.93 -18.26 -16.23
N GLY A 45 -11.87 -17.83 -16.92
CA GLY A 45 -11.96 -17.25 -18.26
C GLY A 45 -12.43 -15.79 -18.29
N GLY A 46 -12.97 -15.34 -19.44
CA GLY A 46 -13.51 -14.00 -19.61
C GLY A 46 -12.48 -12.89 -19.36
N LEU A 47 -12.93 -11.78 -18.77
CA LEU A 47 -12.12 -10.60 -18.52
C LEU A 47 -10.83 -10.88 -17.73
N ALA A 48 -10.89 -11.78 -16.75
CA ALA A 48 -9.69 -12.12 -15.98
C ALA A 48 -8.60 -12.71 -16.87
N LYS A 49 -8.96 -13.69 -17.71
CA LYS A 49 -8.02 -14.31 -18.65
C LYS A 49 -7.45 -13.28 -19.62
N GLU A 50 -8.29 -12.41 -20.17
CA GLU A 50 -7.88 -11.35 -21.08
C GLU A 50 -6.82 -10.43 -20.44
N LEU A 51 -7.05 -10.02 -19.18
CA LEU A 51 -6.11 -9.16 -18.44
C LEU A 51 -4.78 -9.86 -18.12
N PHE A 52 -4.79 -11.17 -17.84
CA PHE A 52 -3.55 -11.93 -17.68
C PHE A 52 -2.75 -12.01 -18.98
N GLU A 53 -3.42 -12.26 -20.10
CA GLU A 53 -2.78 -12.34 -21.41
C GLU A 53 -2.27 -10.98 -21.88
N GLU A 54 -3.03 -9.90 -21.67
CA GLU A 54 -2.61 -8.53 -21.91
C GLU A 54 -1.36 -8.17 -21.09
N ALA A 55 -1.38 -8.50 -19.79
CA ALA A 55 -0.23 -8.26 -18.92
C ALA A 55 1.04 -9.00 -19.39
N ASN A 56 0.93 -10.25 -19.80
CA ASN A 56 2.04 -11.01 -20.38
C ASN A 56 2.60 -10.35 -21.65
N GLN A 57 1.72 -9.81 -22.50
CA GLN A 57 2.12 -9.09 -23.72
C GLN A 57 2.84 -7.78 -23.37
N ILE A 58 2.30 -6.98 -22.45
CA ILE A 58 2.93 -5.72 -22.00
C ILE A 58 4.32 -5.98 -21.41
N LEU A 59 4.44 -6.98 -20.55
CA LEU A 59 5.68 -7.31 -19.84
C LEU A 59 6.72 -8.02 -20.72
N GLY A 60 6.29 -8.66 -21.82
CA GLY A 60 7.16 -9.42 -22.71
C GLY A 60 7.61 -10.79 -22.15
N TYR A 61 6.99 -11.26 -21.08
CA TYR A 61 7.20 -12.60 -20.51
C TYR A 61 5.91 -13.11 -19.84
N SER A 62 5.84 -14.42 -19.59
CA SER A 62 4.66 -15.04 -18.95
C SER A 62 4.69 -14.87 -17.44
N LEU A 63 4.21 -13.72 -16.94
CA LEU A 63 4.01 -13.47 -15.51
C LEU A 63 3.00 -14.44 -14.92
N SER A 64 1.93 -14.72 -15.66
CA SER A 64 0.86 -15.64 -15.25
C SER A 64 1.37 -17.05 -14.95
N GLU A 65 2.33 -17.57 -15.74
CA GLU A 65 2.93 -18.88 -15.50
C GLU A 65 3.68 -18.93 -14.15
N VAL A 66 4.43 -17.88 -13.84
CA VAL A 66 5.14 -17.77 -12.56
C VAL A 66 4.13 -17.63 -11.40
N MET A 67 3.06 -16.86 -11.57
CA MET A 67 2.00 -16.72 -10.56
C MET A 67 1.30 -18.05 -10.26
N PHE A 68 1.02 -18.88 -11.28
CA PHE A 68 0.24 -20.10 -11.16
C PHE A 68 1.05 -21.32 -10.73
N SER A 69 2.31 -21.38 -11.13
CA SER A 69 3.14 -22.60 -11.01
C SER A 69 4.56 -22.34 -10.51
N GLY A 70 4.96 -21.09 -10.37
CA GLY A 70 6.27 -20.71 -9.86
C GLY A 70 6.43 -21.03 -8.37
N SER A 71 7.68 -21.23 -7.96
CA SER A 71 8.04 -21.46 -6.56
C SER A 71 7.90 -20.19 -5.70
N ALA A 72 7.81 -20.36 -4.39
CA ALA A 72 7.83 -19.23 -3.44
C ALA A 72 9.06 -18.33 -3.61
N GLU A 73 10.23 -18.91 -3.97
CA GLU A 73 11.47 -18.16 -4.22
C GLU A 73 11.37 -17.30 -5.48
N GLU A 74 10.78 -17.81 -6.55
CA GLU A 74 10.56 -17.03 -7.78
C GLU A 74 9.57 -15.88 -7.51
N LEU A 75 8.47 -16.14 -6.80
CA LEU A 75 7.49 -15.13 -6.42
C LEU A 75 8.02 -14.07 -5.45
N LYS A 76 9.10 -14.34 -4.70
CA LYS A 76 9.75 -13.35 -3.82
C LYS A 76 10.67 -12.37 -4.55
N GLN A 77 11.08 -12.66 -5.78
CA GLN A 77 11.90 -11.73 -6.54
C GLN A 77 11.12 -10.44 -6.81
N THR A 78 11.66 -9.30 -6.40
CA THR A 78 10.97 -8.00 -6.50
C THR A 78 10.41 -7.72 -7.90
N LYS A 79 11.17 -8.08 -8.95
CA LYS A 79 10.76 -7.93 -10.35
C LYS A 79 9.53 -8.79 -10.75
N ILE A 80 9.21 -9.82 -9.98
CA ILE A 80 8.05 -10.70 -10.17
C ILE A 80 6.94 -10.33 -9.16
N THR A 81 7.30 -10.17 -7.89
CA THR A 81 6.36 -9.91 -6.80
C THR A 81 5.48 -8.70 -7.09
N GLN A 82 6.09 -7.58 -7.52
CA GLN A 82 5.35 -6.34 -7.69
C GLN A 82 4.33 -6.43 -8.85
N PRO A 83 4.70 -6.83 -10.07
CA PRO A 83 3.72 -7.01 -11.14
C PRO A 83 2.64 -8.05 -10.80
N ALA A 84 2.99 -9.13 -10.09
CA ALA A 84 2.03 -10.18 -9.72
C ALA A 84 0.95 -9.68 -8.75
N ILE A 85 1.34 -8.96 -7.69
CA ILE A 85 0.39 -8.38 -6.74
C ILE A 85 -0.47 -7.30 -7.41
N PHE A 86 0.15 -6.43 -8.21
CA PHE A 86 -0.55 -5.41 -8.99
C PHE A 86 -1.63 -6.05 -9.88
N LEU A 87 -1.23 -6.99 -10.74
CA LEU A 87 -2.14 -7.66 -11.68
C LEU A 87 -3.29 -8.34 -10.96
N HIS A 88 -3.00 -9.11 -9.91
CA HIS A 88 -4.03 -9.78 -9.11
C HIS A 88 -5.03 -8.78 -8.51
N SER A 89 -4.54 -7.68 -7.95
CA SER A 89 -5.38 -6.65 -7.34
C SER A 89 -6.28 -5.95 -8.38
N ILE A 90 -5.73 -5.63 -9.56
CA ILE A 90 -6.50 -4.98 -10.62
C ILE A 90 -7.55 -5.93 -11.21
N ILE A 91 -7.22 -7.21 -11.41
CA ILE A 91 -8.21 -8.21 -11.88
C ILE A 91 -9.36 -8.29 -10.88
N LYS A 92 -9.08 -8.39 -9.58
CA LYS A 92 -10.10 -8.42 -8.54
C LYS A 92 -10.99 -7.18 -8.57
N ALA A 93 -10.40 -5.98 -8.65
CA ALA A 93 -11.15 -4.73 -8.75
C ALA A 93 -12.05 -4.68 -9.99
N LYS A 94 -11.51 -5.08 -11.17
CA LYS A 94 -12.28 -5.08 -12.42
C LYS A 94 -13.38 -6.13 -12.45
N LEU A 95 -13.19 -7.30 -11.84
CA LEU A 95 -14.23 -8.34 -11.74
C LEU A 95 -15.39 -7.95 -10.82
N ALA A 96 -15.16 -7.07 -9.86
CA ALA A 96 -16.24 -6.54 -9.03
C ALA A 96 -17.21 -5.64 -9.82
N GLY A 97 -16.79 -5.11 -10.97
CA GLY A 97 -17.66 -4.33 -11.85
C GLY A 97 -18.36 -3.18 -11.12
N ASP A 98 -19.69 -3.13 -11.21
CA ASP A 98 -20.51 -2.09 -10.57
C ASP A 98 -20.49 -2.13 -9.03
N ASP A 99 -20.04 -3.23 -8.42
CA ASP A 99 -19.89 -3.34 -6.97
C ASP A 99 -18.58 -2.68 -6.47
N PHE A 100 -17.67 -2.32 -7.36
CA PHE A 100 -16.46 -1.57 -7.02
C PHE A 100 -16.77 -0.07 -6.93
N GLN A 101 -17.18 0.39 -5.76
CA GLN A 101 -17.59 1.76 -5.50
C GLN A 101 -16.83 2.38 -4.31
N PRO A 102 -15.53 2.67 -4.44
CA PRO A 102 -14.77 3.31 -3.38
C PRO A 102 -15.16 4.79 -3.22
N ASP A 103 -15.33 5.24 -1.97
CA ASP A 103 -15.35 6.67 -1.66
C ASP A 103 -13.92 7.24 -1.62
N VAL A 104 -12.96 6.40 -1.22
CA VAL A 104 -11.53 6.69 -1.19
C VAL A 104 -10.72 5.41 -1.43
N VAL A 105 -9.50 5.58 -1.92
CA VAL A 105 -8.56 4.47 -2.08
C VAL A 105 -7.24 4.75 -1.37
N ALA A 106 -6.49 3.71 -1.06
CA ALA A 106 -5.08 3.78 -0.66
C ALA A 106 -4.37 2.48 -1.02
N GLY A 107 -3.06 2.54 -1.13
CA GLY A 107 -2.25 1.35 -1.36
C GLY A 107 -0.97 1.38 -0.55
N HIS A 108 -0.55 0.24 -0.02
CA HIS A 108 0.70 0.11 0.72
C HIS A 108 1.87 -0.05 -0.24
N SER A 109 2.77 0.94 -0.33
CA SER A 109 3.93 0.92 -1.21
C SER A 109 3.54 0.63 -2.68
N LEU A 110 3.84 -0.56 -3.21
CA LEU A 110 3.37 -1.01 -4.52
C LEU A 110 1.86 -0.85 -4.70
N GLY A 111 1.08 -1.13 -3.67
CA GLY A 111 -0.38 -1.03 -3.73
C GLY A 111 -0.90 0.34 -4.12
N GLU A 112 -0.10 1.40 -3.95
CA GLU A 112 -0.46 2.76 -4.39
C GLU A 112 -0.66 2.83 -5.91
N PHE A 113 0.15 2.11 -6.70
CA PHE A 113 -0.04 1.99 -8.15
C PHE A 113 -1.35 1.24 -8.49
N SER A 114 -1.65 0.18 -7.74
CA SER A 114 -2.92 -0.54 -7.89
C SER A 114 -4.12 0.36 -7.58
N ALA A 115 -4.03 1.16 -6.51
CA ALA A 115 -5.05 2.12 -6.14
C ALA A 115 -5.27 3.20 -7.22
N LEU A 116 -4.20 3.70 -7.83
CA LEU A 116 -4.25 4.70 -8.90
C LEU A 116 -4.87 4.17 -10.19
N VAL A 117 -4.64 2.91 -10.53
CA VAL A 117 -5.33 2.29 -11.67
C VAL A 117 -6.80 2.01 -11.33
N ALA A 118 -7.09 1.56 -10.12
CA ALA A 118 -8.43 1.23 -9.70
C ALA A 118 -9.37 2.46 -9.62
N ASN A 119 -8.83 3.65 -9.27
CA ASN A 119 -9.59 4.90 -9.24
C ASN A 119 -9.53 5.71 -10.55
N GLY A 120 -8.85 5.18 -11.58
CA GLY A 120 -8.78 5.79 -12.90
C GLY A 120 -7.75 6.93 -13.04
N ALA A 121 -6.87 7.13 -12.06
CA ALA A 121 -5.77 8.09 -12.19
C ALA A 121 -4.67 7.62 -13.15
N LEU A 122 -4.54 6.31 -13.36
CA LEU A 122 -3.64 5.68 -14.33
C LEU A 122 -4.40 4.66 -15.19
N GLU A 123 -4.03 4.56 -16.44
CA GLU A 123 -4.44 3.45 -17.30
C GLU A 123 -3.78 2.13 -16.86
N PHE A 124 -4.43 1.00 -17.10
CA PHE A 124 -3.92 -0.33 -16.71
C PHE A 124 -2.53 -0.61 -17.27
N LYS A 125 -2.35 -0.34 -18.56
CA LYS A 125 -1.07 -0.54 -19.25
C LYS A 125 0.03 0.31 -18.63
N ASP A 126 -0.22 1.58 -18.44
CA ASP A 126 0.77 2.53 -17.89
C ASP A 126 1.12 2.18 -16.44
N GLY A 127 0.12 1.82 -15.64
CA GLY A 127 0.33 1.35 -14.27
C GLY A 127 1.20 0.10 -14.21
N LEU A 128 0.97 -0.89 -15.08
CA LEU A 128 1.76 -2.12 -15.14
C LEU A 128 3.19 -1.85 -15.61
N GLU A 129 3.38 -1.02 -16.62
CA GLU A 129 4.72 -0.62 -17.11
C GLU A 129 5.51 0.14 -16.04
N LEU A 130 4.87 1.06 -15.31
CA LEU A 130 5.50 1.76 -14.18
C LEU A 130 5.89 0.81 -13.05
N VAL A 131 5.02 -0.14 -12.71
CA VAL A 131 5.29 -1.17 -11.69
C VAL A 131 6.47 -2.05 -12.11
N GLN A 132 6.56 -2.44 -13.39
CA GLN A 132 7.69 -3.20 -13.91
C GLN A 132 8.99 -2.40 -13.83
N LYS A 133 8.98 -1.14 -14.27
CA LYS A 133 10.16 -0.26 -14.19
C LYS A 133 10.59 -0.04 -12.74
N ARG A 134 9.62 0.20 -11.83
CA ARG A 134 9.86 0.31 -10.40
C ARG A 134 10.54 -0.92 -9.84
N ALA A 135 10.01 -2.09 -10.12
CA ALA A 135 10.54 -3.37 -9.62
C ALA A 135 11.97 -3.62 -10.11
N MET A 136 12.24 -3.33 -11.39
CA MET A 136 13.57 -3.48 -11.99
C MET A 136 14.57 -2.46 -11.44
N ALA A 137 14.18 -1.19 -11.29
CA ALA A 137 15.03 -0.14 -10.72
C ALA A 137 15.39 -0.44 -9.25
N MET A 138 14.40 -0.89 -8.45
CA MET A 138 14.62 -1.32 -7.07
C MET A 138 15.56 -2.52 -6.99
N GLN A 139 15.37 -3.53 -7.82
CA GLN A 139 16.26 -4.70 -7.89
C GLN A 139 17.71 -4.29 -8.19
N LYS A 140 17.90 -3.44 -9.19
CA LYS A 140 19.22 -2.92 -9.58
C LYS A 140 19.87 -2.04 -8.47
N ALA A 141 19.07 -1.28 -7.71
CA ALA A 141 19.57 -0.53 -6.57
C ALA A 141 20.06 -1.46 -5.45
N CYS A 142 19.34 -2.55 -5.18
CA CYS A 142 19.73 -3.56 -4.20
C CYS A 142 21.07 -4.25 -4.53
N GLU A 143 21.42 -4.39 -5.80
CA GLU A 143 22.67 -5.00 -6.24
C GLU A 143 23.91 -4.11 -6.01
N LYS A 144 23.69 -2.79 -5.82
CA LYS A 144 24.77 -1.80 -5.64
C LYS A 144 25.23 -1.67 -4.20
N VAL A 145 24.33 -1.88 -3.24
CA VAL A 145 24.60 -1.68 -1.81
C VAL A 145 24.05 -2.87 -1.04
N ASP A 146 24.89 -3.51 -0.23
CA ASP A 146 24.47 -4.58 0.69
C ASP A 146 23.57 -3.96 1.78
N SER A 147 22.28 -4.15 1.62
CA SER A 147 21.26 -3.47 2.41
C SER A 147 20.07 -4.40 2.69
N THR A 148 19.32 -4.10 3.74
CA THR A 148 18.20 -4.92 4.16
C THR A 148 17.21 -4.12 5.00
N MET A 149 16.20 -4.79 5.53
CA MET A 149 15.17 -4.25 6.39
C MET A 149 15.00 -5.12 7.64
N ALA A 150 14.44 -4.54 8.71
CA ALA A 150 14.03 -5.30 9.89
C ALA A 150 12.67 -4.86 10.41
N ALA A 151 11.85 -5.83 10.79
CA ALA A 151 10.55 -5.58 11.43
C ALA A 151 10.74 -5.47 12.95
N ILE A 152 10.29 -4.36 13.51
CA ILE A 152 10.31 -4.04 14.93
C ILE A 152 8.90 -4.12 15.48
N VAL A 153 8.70 -4.90 16.53
CA VAL A 153 7.38 -5.14 17.12
C VAL A 153 7.40 -4.88 18.60
N GLY A 154 6.38 -4.17 19.09
CA GLY A 154 6.12 -3.95 20.50
C GLY A 154 6.95 -2.83 21.12
N MET A 155 7.30 -1.83 20.31
CA MET A 155 7.86 -0.54 20.71
C MET A 155 7.02 0.62 20.16
N GLU A 156 7.10 1.75 20.82
CA GLU A 156 6.55 3.01 20.30
C GLU A 156 7.41 3.55 19.16
N ASP A 157 6.79 4.13 18.14
CA ASP A 157 7.46 4.61 16.94
C ASP A 157 8.60 5.60 17.27
N ALA A 158 8.37 6.56 18.19
CA ALA A 158 9.36 7.54 18.63
C ALA A 158 10.64 6.89 19.21
N GLN A 159 10.50 5.79 19.96
CA GLN A 159 11.66 5.08 20.49
C GLN A 159 12.48 4.41 19.38
N VAL A 160 11.81 3.88 18.36
CA VAL A 160 12.49 3.29 17.20
C VAL A 160 13.19 4.37 16.40
N GLU A 161 12.54 5.52 16.19
CA GLU A 161 13.10 6.69 15.51
C GLU A 161 14.37 7.21 16.21
N ASP A 162 14.31 7.37 17.54
CA ASP A 162 15.45 7.84 18.34
C ASP A 162 16.65 6.88 18.23
N ILE A 163 16.40 5.56 18.27
CA ILE A 163 17.46 4.55 18.15
C ILE A 163 18.06 4.57 16.73
N CYS A 164 17.24 4.63 15.70
CA CYS A 164 17.72 4.79 14.33
C CYS A 164 18.58 6.05 14.18
N GLY A 165 18.10 7.19 14.67
CA GLY A 165 18.83 8.48 14.64
C GLY A 165 20.12 8.50 15.45
N SER A 166 20.27 7.59 16.44
CA SER A 166 21.51 7.43 17.21
C SER A 166 22.63 6.70 16.48
N ILE A 167 22.33 6.09 15.32
CA ILE A 167 23.32 5.40 14.48
C ILE A 167 23.72 6.36 13.38
N THR A 168 24.88 6.99 13.53
CA THR A 168 25.36 8.06 12.63
C THR A 168 26.38 7.57 11.61
N GLU A 169 26.98 6.40 11.85
CA GLU A 169 28.02 5.81 11.00
C GLU A 169 27.44 5.06 9.80
N GLU A 170 26.16 4.69 9.86
CA GLU A 170 25.46 3.86 8.88
C GLU A 170 24.09 4.46 8.55
N ILE A 171 23.58 4.14 7.39
CA ILE A 171 22.21 4.55 7.02
C ILE A 171 21.22 3.57 7.65
N VAL A 172 20.40 4.08 8.57
CA VAL A 172 19.27 3.37 9.17
C VAL A 172 18.12 4.35 9.35
N VAL A 173 16.97 4.03 8.75
CA VAL A 173 15.79 4.90 8.81
C VAL A 173 14.51 4.10 9.09
N PRO A 174 13.50 4.71 9.72
CA PRO A 174 12.14 4.20 9.70
C PRO A 174 11.63 4.17 8.25
N ALA A 175 11.10 3.02 7.81
CA ALA A 175 10.70 2.81 6.43
C ALA A 175 9.20 2.55 6.26
N ASN A 176 8.57 1.74 7.14
CA ASN A 176 7.15 1.47 7.07
C ASN A 176 6.51 1.55 8.46
N TYR A 177 5.70 2.56 8.68
CA TYR A 177 4.80 2.68 9.85
C TYR A 177 3.55 1.84 9.58
N ASN A 178 3.63 0.54 9.83
CA ASN A 178 2.60 -0.41 9.39
C ASN A 178 1.32 -0.36 10.24
N CYS A 179 1.46 -0.36 11.55
CA CYS A 179 0.36 -0.20 12.49
C CYS A 179 0.93 0.06 13.89
N PRO A 180 0.15 0.53 14.87
CA PRO A 180 0.63 0.78 16.23
C PRO A 180 1.44 -0.38 16.78
N GLY A 181 2.68 -0.09 17.18
CA GLY A 181 3.64 -1.06 17.70
C GLY A 181 4.24 -2.02 16.65
N GLN A 182 4.16 -1.70 15.36
CA GLN A 182 4.84 -2.41 14.29
C GLN A 182 5.41 -1.43 13.26
N LEU A 183 6.72 -1.27 13.29
CA LEU A 183 7.48 -0.43 12.38
C LEU A 183 8.57 -1.25 11.69
N VAL A 184 8.79 -1.01 10.40
CA VAL A 184 9.92 -1.60 9.65
C VAL A 184 10.98 -0.53 9.48
N ILE A 185 12.22 -0.88 9.79
CA ILE A 185 13.40 -0.05 9.55
C ILE A 185 14.17 -0.55 8.34
N SER A 186 14.88 0.35 7.67
CA SER A 186 15.57 0.10 6.41
C SER A 186 16.95 0.74 6.45
N GLY A 187 17.97 0.09 5.86
CA GLY A 187 19.32 0.64 5.87
C GLY A 187 20.38 -0.31 5.33
N SER A 188 21.65 0.09 5.49
CA SER A 188 22.77 -0.80 5.25
C SER A 188 22.68 -2.04 6.13
N LYS A 189 23.22 -3.16 5.68
CA LYS A 189 23.15 -4.41 6.45
C LYS A 189 23.78 -4.28 7.82
N THR A 190 24.96 -3.67 7.89
CA THR A 190 25.66 -3.39 9.15
C THR A 190 24.82 -2.47 10.05
N GLY A 191 24.24 -1.41 9.48
CA GLY A 191 23.38 -0.49 10.22
C GLY A 191 22.13 -1.17 10.79
N ILE A 192 21.48 -2.03 10.02
CA ILE A 192 20.32 -2.80 10.47
C ILE A 192 20.70 -3.79 11.57
N GLU A 193 21.85 -4.47 11.48
CA GLU A 193 22.32 -5.36 12.55
C GLU A 193 22.58 -4.61 13.86
N LEU A 194 23.22 -3.43 13.79
CA LEU A 194 23.41 -2.54 14.94
C LEU A 194 22.08 -2.07 15.53
N ALA A 195 21.15 -1.62 14.69
CA ALA A 195 19.82 -1.16 15.12
C ALA A 195 19.03 -2.28 15.79
N VAL A 196 19.01 -3.47 15.21
CA VAL A 196 18.32 -4.65 15.77
C VAL A 196 18.84 -5.00 17.16
N ASN A 197 20.17 -4.94 17.38
CA ASN A 197 20.75 -5.18 18.70
C ASN A 197 20.34 -4.12 19.72
N LYS A 198 20.50 -2.82 19.39
CA LYS A 198 20.09 -1.71 20.26
C LYS A 198 18.58 -1.77 20.58
N LEU A 199 17.73 -2.07 19.60
CA LEU A 199 16.28 -2.17 19.80
C LEU A 199 15.89 -3.33 20.70
N LYS A 200 16.58 -4.48 20.60
CA LYS A 200 16.38 -5.60 21.52
C LYS A 200 16.78 -5.25 22.95
N GLU A 201 17.92 -4.60 23.15
CA GLU A 201 18.39 -4.11 24.44
C GLU A 201 17.43 -3.07 25.03
N ALA A 202 16.82 -2.22 24.20
CA ALA A 202 15.82 -1.24 24.60
C ALA A 202 14.42 -1.84 24.85
N GLY A 203 14.23 -3.15 24.67
CA GLY A 203 12.99 -3.85 25.04
C GLY A 203 12.02 -4.14 23.93
N ALA A 204 12.45 -4.10 22.65
CA ALA A 204 11.61 -4.56 21.54
C ALA A 204 11.18 -6.01 21.76
N LYS A 205 9.88 -6.30 21.66
CA LYS A 205 9.37 -7.66 21.77
C LYS A 205 9.91 -8.57 20.66
N ARG A 206 10.07 -8.01 19.46
CA ARG A 206 10.71 -8.65 18.32
C ARG A 206 11.44 -7.61 17.48
N ALA A 207 12.65 -7.94 17.05
CA ALA A 207 13.42 -7.22 16.05
C ALA A 207 13.99 -8.27 15.11
N ILE A 208 13.43 -8.41 13.92
CA ILE A 208 13.65 -9.52 12.98
C ILE A 208 14.11 -8.95 11.65
N ILE A 209 15.31 -9.32 11.21
CA ILE A 209 15.78 -9.00 9.86
C ILE A 209 14.90 -9.74 8.84
N LEU A 210 14.41 -9.00 7.87
CA LEU A 210 13.50 -9.52 6.84
C LEU A 210 14.30 -10.19 5.71
N PRO A 211 13.78 -11.24 5.08
CA PRO A 211 14.41 -11.90 3.94
C PRO A 211 14.16 -11.08 2.64
N VAL A 212 14.63 -9.84 2.63
CA VAL A 212 14.58 -8.91 1.50
C VAL A 212 15.99 -8.44 1.16
N GLY A 213 16.28 -8.29 -0.13
CA GLY A 213 17.61 -7.96 -0.62
C GLY A 213 17.89 -6.47 -0.75
N GLY A 214 17.12 -5.59 -0.08
CA GLY A 214 17.32 -4.16 -0.23
C GLY A 214 16.67 -3.31 0.85
N ALA A 215 17.17 -2.07 0.97
CA ALA A 215 16.70 -1.07 1.89
C ALA A 215 15.60 -0.20 1.25
N PHE A 216 14.42 -0.76 1.05
CA PHE A 216 13.28 -0.04 0.47
C PHE A 216 12.85 1.11 1.37
N HIS A 217 12.31 2.17 0.76
CA HIS A 217 11.82 3.36 1.47
C HIS A 217 12.91 4.05 2.32
N SER A 218 14.12 4.12 1.77
CA SER A 218 15.29 4.75 2.39
C SER A 218 16.09 5.54 1.36
N PRO A 219 17.03 6.41 1.79
CA PRO A 219 17.92 7.12 0.88
C PRO A 219 18.75 6.21 -0.05
N LEU A 220 18.94 4.93 0.30
CA LEU A 220 19.63 3.95 -0.54
C LEU A 220 18.87 3.60 -1.82
N MET A 221 17.58 3.96 -1.91
CA MET A 221 16.76 3.80 -3.11
C MET A 221 16.83 4.99 -4.08
N GLU A 222 17.65 6.02 -3.81
CA GLU A 222 17.77 7.20 -4.67
C GLU A 222 18.09 6.88 -6.14
N PRO A 223 18.97 5.89 -6.47
CA PRO A 223 19.17 5.51 -7.86
C PRO A 223 17.92 4.95 -8.54
N ALA A 224 17.08 4.23 -7.78
CA ALA A 224 15.81 3.71 -8.28
C ALA A 224 14.75 4.82 -8.41
N ARG A 225 14.73 5.79 -7.48
CA ARG A 225 13.86 6.96 -7.55
C ARG A 225 14.12 7.77 -8.81
N SER A 226 15.38 8.09 -9.09
CA SER A 226 15.76 8.88 -10.28
C SER A 226 15.39 8.18 -11.59
N GLU A 227 15.57 6.84 -11.67
CA GLU A 227 15.19 6.06 -12.86
C GLU A 227 13.65 6.00 -13.02
N LEU A 228 12.90 5.90 -11.92
CA LEU A 228 11.44 5.86 -11.93
C LEU A 228 10.83 7.25 -12.18
N GLU A 229 11.45 8.33 -11.70
CA GLU A 229 11.02 9.71 -11.93
C GLU A 229 10.87 10.03 -13.43
N GLU A 230 11.84 9.63 -14.26
CA GLU A 230 11.76 9.81 -15.71
C GLU A 230 10.53 9.08 -16.31
N ALA A 231 10.29 7.86 -15.84
CA ALA A 231 9.16 7.06 -16.30
C ALA A 231 7.81 7.67 -15.84
N ILE A 232 7.69 8.08 -14.59
CA ILE A 232 6.48 8.70 -14.05
C ILE A 232 6.21 10.03 -14.76
N SER A 233 7.23 10.88 -14.96
CA SER A 233 7.11 12.19 -15.61
C SER A 233 6.70 12.10 -17.07
N SER A 234 6.94 10.97 -17.72
CA SER A 234 6.53 10.71 -19.12
C SER A 234 5.19 9.98 -19.24
N THR A 235 4.52 9.68 -18.14
CA THR A 235 3.24 8.98 -18.10
C THR A 235 2.10 9.96 -17.81
N ASP A 236 0.98 9.80 -18.51
CA ASP A 236 -0.21 10.62 -18.29
C ASP A 236 -0.94 10.20 -16.99
N PHE A 237 -1.23 11.18 -16.14
CA PHE A 237 -2.06 11.02 -14.96
C PHE A 237 -3.36 11.79 -15.12
N TYR A 238 -4.46 11.17 -14.73
CA TYR A 238 -5.80 11.71 -14.88
C TYR A 238 -6.40 12.06 -13.51
N THR A 239 -7.40 12.94 -13.47
CA THR A 239 -8.17 13.19 -12.27
C THR A 239 -8.90 11.92 -11.85
N PRO A 240 -8.64 11.37 -10.65
CA PRO A 240 -9.25 10.14 -10.21
C PRO A 240 -10.75 10.28 -9.94
N SER A 241 -11.49 9.17 -10.06
CA SER A 241 -12.92 9.09 -9.75
C SER A 241 -13.24 9.28 -8.26
N CYS A 242 -12.29 8.94 -7.38
CA CYS A 242 -12.32 9.20 -5.95
C CYS A 242 -10.91 9.52 -5.44
N PRO A 243 -10.79 10.27 -4.31
CA PRO A 243 -9.48 10.62 -3.75
C PRO A 243 -8.63 9.40 -3.37
N ILE A 244 -7.30 9.56 -3.48
CA ILE A 244 -6.33 8.61 -2.95
C ILE A 244 -5.64 9.19 -1.72
N TYR A 245 -5.38 8.34 -0.70
CA TYR A 245 -4.44 8.65 0.37
C TYR A 245 -3.07 8.11 -0.02
N GLN A 246 -2.05 8.98 -0.04
CA GLN A 246 -0.72 8.61 -0.48
C GLN A 246 0.23 8.31 0.70
N ASN A 247 1.25 7.49 0.44
CA ASN A 247 2.12 6.96 1.49
C ASN A 247 3.02 8.01 2.12
N VAL A 248 3.46 9.01 1.35
CA VAL A 248 4.47 10.00 1.75
C VAL A 248 3.96 10.94 2.84
N ASP A 249 2.74 11.44 2.68
CA ASP A 249 2.13 12.45 3.55
C ASP A 249 0.92 11.94 4.35
N ALA A 250 0.44 10.73 4.04
CA ALA A 250 -0.78 10.14 4.59
C ALA A 250 -2.03 11.01 4.38
N ALA A 251 -1.99 11.92 3.41
CA ALA A 251 -3.08 12.83 3.08
C ALA A 251 -3.84 12.38 1.82
N ARG A 252 -5.11 12.79 1.74
CA ARG A 252 -5.91 12.52 0.55
C ARG A 252 -5.73 13.60 -0.50
N THR A 253 -5.70 13.19 -1.76
CA THR A 253 -5.69 14.11 -2.90
C THR A 253 -6.45 13.53 -4.09
N SER A 254 -6.90 14.42 -4.98
CA SER A 254 -7.40 14.11 -6.33
C SER A 254 -6.67 14.93 -7.40
N ASP A 255 -5.61 15.62 -7.00
CA ASP A 255 -4.78 16.43 -7.90
C ASP A 255 -3.74 15.54 -8.58
N PRO A 256 -3.79 15.37 -9.93
CA PRO A 256 -2.85 14.53 -10.67
C PRO A 256 -1.38 14.94 -10.49
N ASP A 257 -1.09 16.24 -10.42
CA ASP A 257 0.28 16.75 -10.28
C ASP A 257 0.86 16.39 -8.91
N LEU A 258 0.05 16.53 -7.84
CA LEU A 258 0.43 16.13 -6.50
C LEU A 258 0.57 14.60 -6.38
N ILE A 259 -0.33 13.85 -7.01
CA ILE A 259 -0.24 12.38 -7.07
C ILE A 259 1.10 11.96 -7.69
N GLN A 260 1.45 12.54 -8.82
CA GLN A 260 2.69 12.23 -9.54
C GLN A 260 3.93 12.57 -8.69
N MET A 261 3.96 13.75 -8.09
CA MET A 261 5.06 14.21 -7.23
C MET A 261 5.27 13.26 -6.03
N ASN A 262 4.20 12.93 -5.31
CA ASN A 262 4.27 12.04 -4.16
C ASN A 262 4.67 10.60 -4.55
N LEU A 263 4.26 10.14 -5.73
CA LEU A 263 4.62 8.80 -6.23
C LEU A 263 6.13 8.69 -6.54
N ILE A 264 6.75 9.78 -7.02
CA ILE A 264 8.19 9.87 -7.23
C ILE A 264 8.93 9.81 -5.87
N GLU A 265 8.48 10.59 -4.90
CA GLU A 265 9.09 10.64 -3.57
C GLU A 265 8.94 9.34 -2.77
N GLN A 266 7.93 8.53 -3.07
CA GLN A 266 7.56 7.33 -2.31
C GLN A 266 8.72 6.33 -2.15
N LEU A 267 9.63 6.20 -3.14
CA LEU A 267 10.70 5.19 -3.08
C LEU A 267 11.72 5.45 -1.99
N THR A 268 11.97 6.71 -1.68
CA THR A 268 12.96 7.16 -0.68
C THR A 268 12.33 7.65 0.61
N ALA A 269 11.00 7.84 0.62
CA ALA A 269 10.23 8.28 1.77
C ALA A 269 9.59 7.10 2.53
N PRO A 270 9.31 7.25 3.81
CA PRO A 270 8.62 6.22 4.58
C PRO A 270 7.16 6.03 4.14
N VAL A 271 6.69 4.80 4.21
CA VAL A 271 5.26 4.47 4.06
C VAL A 271 4.55 4.77 5.39
N ARG A 272 3.76 5.82 5.43
CA ARG A 272 3.01 6.28 6.62
C ARG A 272 1.65 5.57 6.74
N TRP A 273 1.66 4.23 6.74
CA TRP A 273 0.43 3.46 6.66
C TRP A 273 -0.46 3.58 7.91
N THR A 274 0.14 3.62 9.09
CA THR A 274 -0.59 3.87 10.36
C THR A 274 -1.34 5.19 10.28
N GLN A 275 -0.65 6.26 9.88
CA GLN A 275 -1.22 7.60 9.75
C GLN A 275 -2.30 7.64 8.66
N THR A 276 -2.08 6.96 7.53
CA THR A 276 -3.08 6.83 6.46
C THR A 276 -4.38 6.23 6.98
N MET A 277 -4.31 5.09 7.68
CA MET A 277 -5.52 4.47 8.24
C MET A 277 -6.20 5.34 9.30
N GLN A 278 -5.41 6.01 10.15
CA GLN A 278 -5.94 6.94 11.16
C GLN A 278 -6.65 8.14 10.54
N ASN A 279 -6.04 8.74 9.51
CA ASN A 279 -6.62 9.88 8.78
C ASN A 279 -7.90 9.47 8.04
N MET A 280 -7.92 8.33 7.36
CA MET A 280 -9.13 7.79 6.75
C MET A 280 -10.29 7.64 7.75
N ILE A 281 -10.00 7.06 8.92
CA ILE A 281 -11.01 6.89 9.99
C ILE A 281 -11.47 8.25 10.52
N ALA A 282 -10.55 9.19 10.72
CA ALA A 282 -10.86 10.54 11.19
C ALA A 282 -11.72 11.32 10.17
N ASP A 283 -11.48 11.10 8.87
CA ASP A 283 -12.24 11.69 7.77
C ASP A 283 -13.59 11.01 7.51
N GLY A 284 -13.92 9.96 8.28
CA GLY A 284 -15.25 9.35 8.28
C GLY A 284 -15.36 8.00 7.60
N VAL A 285 -14.26 7.36 7.23
CA VAL A 285 -14.27 5.97 6.72
C VAL A 285 -14.79 5.03 7.81
N THR A 286 -15.83 4.28 7.49
CA THR A 286 -16.52 3.36 8.39
C THR A 286 -16.34 1.88 8.01
N GLN A 287 -15.82 1.62 6.83
CA GLN A 287 -15.56 0.27 6.33
C GLN A 287 -14.35 0.27 5.40
N PHE A 288 -13.57 -0.80 5.46
CA PHE A 288 -12.46 -1.05 4.52
C PHE A 288 -12.72 -2.31 3.70
N THR A 289 -12.20 -2.33 2.49
CA THR A 289 -12.16 -3.53 1.64
C THR A 289 -10.72 -3.73 1.16
N GLU A 290 -10.07 -4.82 1.59
CA GLU A 290 -8.75 -5.22 1.07
C GLU A 290 -8.92 -5.89 -0.28
N VAL A 291 -8.26 -5.35 -1.33
CA VAL A 291 -8.39 -5.79 -2.72
C VAL A 291 -7.15 -6.55 -3.17
N GLY A 292 -7.30 -7.85 -3.37
CA GLY A 292 -6.22 -8.70 -3.84
C GLY A 292 -5.30 -9.26 -2.75
N GLY A 293 -4.23 -9.94 -3.19
CA GLY A 293 -3.34 -10.66 -2.28
C GLY A 293 -4.07 -11.77 -1.51
N THR A 294 -3.63 -12.02 -0.28
CA THR A 294 -4.26 -13.02 0.60
C THR A 294 -5.49 -12.49 1.35
N GLY A 295 -5.79 -11.19 1.28
CA GLY A 295 -6.84 -10.54 2.07
C GLY A 295 -6.56 -10.53 3.59
N LYS A 296 -5.32 -10.66 4.01
CA LYS A 296 -4.94 -10.76 5.43
C LYS A 296 -3.94 -9.69 5.87
N VAL A 297 -3.18 -9.13 4.94
CA VAL A 297 -2.04 -8.26 5.24
C VAL A 297 -2.54 -6.91 5.73
N ILE A 298 -3.30 -6.20 4.92
CA ILE A 298 -3.84 -4.89 5.24
C ILE A 298 -4.91 -4.99 6.33
N ARG A 299 -5.78 -6.00 6.23
CA ARG A 299 -6.78 -6.29 7.27
C ARG A 299 -6.14 -6.42 8.66
N GLY A 300 -5.03 -7.15 8.74
CA GLY A 300 -4.30 -7.31 10.00
C GLY A 300 -3.82 -5.99 10.58
N MET A 301 -3.36 -5.06 9.75
CA MET A 301 -2.91 -3.73 10.15
C MET A 301 -4.08 -2.85 10.58
N ILE A 302 -5.19 -2.83 9.82
CA ILE A 302 -6.40 -2.06 10.15
C ILE A 302 -6.95 -2.47 11.52
N LEU A 303 -7.06 -3.77 11.78
CA LEU A 303 -7.56 -4.28 13.05
C LEU A 303 -6.66 -3.97 14.24
N ARG A 304 -5.39 -3.61 14.02
CA ARG A 304 -4.51 -3.08 15.07
C ARG A 304 -4.74 -1.60 15.35
N VAL A 305 -5.14 -0.83 14.34
CA VAL A 305 -5.55 0.58 14.53
C VAL A 305 -6.93 0.64 15.20
N ASN A 306 -7.89 -0.13 14.67
CA ASN A 306 -9.24 -0.20 15.23
C ASN A 306 -9.78 -1.63 15.16
N ARG A 307 -9.82 -2.31 16.30
CA ARG A 307 -10.25 -3.74 16.41
C ARG A 307 -11.70 -3.99 15.99
N ARG A 308 -12.53 -2.95 15.93
CA ARG A 308 -13.96 -3.06 15.57
C ARG A 308 -14.25 -2.58 14.15
N MET A 309 -13.23 -2.18 13.41
CA MET A 309 -13.40 -1.71 12.05
C MET A 309 -13.89 -2.87 11.15
N PRO A 310 -15.00 -2.69 10.43
CA PRO A 310 -15.42 -3.64 9.40
C PRO A 310 -14.36 -3.69 8.29
N VAL A 311 -13.89 -4.91 7.97
CA VAL A 311 -12.92 -5.13 6.89
C VAL A 311 -13.37 -6.31 6.05
N GLU A 312 -13.73 -6.03 4.82
CA GLU A 312 -14.05 -7.02 3.79
C GLU A 312 -12.81 -7.36 2.96
N VAL A 313 -12.90 -8.41 2.16
CA VAL A 313 -11.86 -8.87 1.23
C VAL A 313 -12.51 -9.13 -0.11
N LEU A 314 -11.92 -8.53 -1.15
CA LEU A 314 -12.34 -8.71 -2.53
C LEU A 314 -11.33 -9.59 -3.29
#